data_cc29bcfb90964315509f9e6730110d72
#
_entry.id   cc29bcfb90964315509f9e6730110d72
#
_cell.length_a   1.000
_cell.length_b   1.000
_cell.length_c   1.000
_cell.angle_alpha   90.00
_cell.angle_beta   90.00
_cell.angle_gamma   90.00
#
_symmetry.space_group_name_H-M   'P 1'
#
loop_
_entity.id
_entity.type
_entity.pdbx_description
1 polymer ?
#
loop_
_entity_poly.entity_id
_entity_poly.type
_entity_poly.pdbx_seq_one_letter_code
_entity_poly.pdbx_strand_id
1 'polypeptide(L)'
;MFKNTNYYKNLLFFIFFLLFNYSQAYAFEETGKGSIDISAYSSFEEDKNIITEEAKKIACKNALKKYVSTFTIDKKKNYDKIKSKIEKNYSSYMVCNEIIDESLDVAENKFEIVVKANIDETKIDQALIKASPIAKASEDEMSDMVLLMFSAKTKSIKQKDDKVTLVDETKKSVDIEQTEAITEGEIQISSETTETDVTSTGGNTVSSSEVITYEVSDIYNESIEAGMIEILNTAGFELIDGGDLDLEEQIETMKSDYGEQGKLSKAVQKSIKKNIASEEISFYMQGIFKIGSQEVDSATGLKVVNVSVVSAKMMHKREGKKFWKSVATVAGNQRKGKGTTYDQAINNAIRLCAQSVAKQMVQKLNAKGIK
;
A
#
# COMPACT_ATOMS: atom_id res chain seq x y z
N MET A 1 -34.93 -35.84 31.01
CA MET A 1 -33.58 -35.38 30.75
C MET A 1 -33.28 -35.60 29.27
N PHE A 2 -33.51 -34.64 28.39
CA PHE A 2 -33.14 -34.58 26.96
C PHE A 2 -33.91 -33.45 26.28
N LYS A 3 -33.40 -32.18 26.42
CA LYS A 3 -33.96 -31.00 25.70
C LYS A 3 -32.91 -29.98 25.28
N ASN A 4 -31.62 -30.32 25.22
CA ASN A 4 -30.54 -29.36 24.90
C ASN A 4 -29.74 -29.57 23.61
N THR A 5 -30.05 -30.58 22.79
CA THR A 5 -29.31 -30.89 21.57
C THR A 5 -29.58 -29.93 20.40
N ASN A 6 -30.74 -29.28 20.37
CA ASN A 6 -31.09 -28.35 19.27
C ASN A 6 -30.45 -26.98 19.45
N TYR A 7 -30.13 -26.55 20.65
CA TYR A 7 -29.50 -25.25 20.90
C TYR A 7 -28.05 -25.20 20.39
N TYR A 8 -27.31 -26.28 20.58
CA TYR A 8 -25.93 -26.38 20.11
C TYR A 8 -25.84 -26.50 18.59
N LYS A 9 -26.79 -27.14 17.92
CA LYS A 9 -26.83 -27.19 16.45
C LYS A 9 -27.11 -25.82 15.84
N ASN A 10 -28.03 -25.05 16.41
CA ASN A 10 -28.33 -23.70 15.94
C ASN A 10 -27.19 -22.70 16.26
N LEU A 11 -26.50 -22.84 17.39
CA LEU A 11 -25.34 -22.02 17.76
C LEU A 11 -24.14 -22.33 16.83
N LEU A 12 -23.90 -23.62 16.53
CA LEU A 12 -22.82 -24.01 15.60
C LEU A 12 -23.10 -23.54 14.17
N PHE A 13 -24.35 -23.59 13.73
CA PHE A 13 -24.76 -23.06 12.41
C PHE A 13 -24.63 -21.54 12.34
N PHE A 14 -24.93 -20.82 13.42
CA PHE A 14 -24.76 -19.37 13.50
C PHE A 14 -23.30 -18.94 13.54
N ILE A 15 -22.43 -19.67 14.23
CA ILE A 15 -20.99 -19.47 14.25
C ILE A 15 -20.38 -19.78 12.87
N PHE A 16 -20.83 -20.85 12.20
CA PHE A 16 -20.40 -21.20 10.84
C PHE A 16 -20.83 -20.14 9.83
N PHE A 17 -22.02 -19.55 9.98
CA PHE A 17 -22.51 -18.45 9.12
C PHE A 17 -21.76 -17.13 9.35
N LEU A 18 -21.34 -16.85 10.60
CA LEU A 18 -20.51 -15.69 10.93
C LEU A 18 -19.08 -15.82 10.39
N LEU A 19 -18.52 -17.03 10.35
CA LEU A 19 -17.17 -17.26 9.80
C LEU A 19 -17.13 -17.16 8.26
N PHE A 20 -18.24 -17.39 7.56
CA PHE A 20 -18.30 -17.31 6.08
C PHE A 20 -18.40 -15.88 5.55
N ASN A 21 -18.72 -14.89 6.39
CA ASN A 21 -18.85 -13.50 5.95
C ASN A 21 -17.58 -12.66 6.04
N TYR A 22 -16.44 -13.23 6.46
CA TYR A 22 -15.20 -12.46 6.69
C TYR A 22 -14.18 -12.46 5.56
N SER A 23 -14.45 -13.13 4.44
CA SER A 23 -13.56 -13.05 3.28
C SER A 23 -14.23 -12.35 2.10
N GLN A 24 -14.57 -11.08 2.23
CA GLN A 24 -14.65 -10.24 1.04
C GLN A 24 -13.19 -10.04 0.56
N ALA A 25 -12.68 -11.00 -0.19
CA ALA A 25 -11.53 -10.78 -1.04
C ALA A 25 -11.87 -9.56 -1.91
N TYR A 26 -11.08 -8.51 -1.85
CA TYR A 26 -11.21 -7.36 -2.73
C TYR A 26 -10.93 -7.86 -4.15
N ALA A 27 -12.00 -8.20 -4.86
CA ALA A 27 -11.94 -8.55 -6.26
C ALA A 27 -12.02 -7.25 -7.08
N PHE A 28 -11.01 -6.99 -7.88
CA PHE A 28 -11.05 -5.90 -8.85
C PHE A 28 -11.80 -6.38 -10.09
N GLU A 29 -12.89 -5.69 -10.45
CA GLU A 29 -13.67 -6.00 -11.64
C GLU A 29 -13.09 -5.31 -12.86
N GLU A 30 -12.82 -6.08 -13.92
CA GLU A 30 -12.34 -5.55 -15.20
C GLU A 30 -13.01 -6.29 -16.35
N THR A 31 -13.15 -5.61 -17.47
CA THR A 31 -13.70 -6.21 -18.70
C THR A 31 -12.60 -6.50 -19.71
N GLY A 32 -12.67 -7.67 -20.32
CA GLY A 32 -11.76 -8.05 -21.41
C GLY A 32 -12.50 -8.43 -22.66
N LYS A 33 -11.93 -8.08 -23.80
CA LYS A 33 -12.44 -8.45 -25.12
C LYS A 33 -11.52 -9.51 -25.74
N GLY A 34 -12.07 -10.62 -26.19
CA GLY A 34 -11.41 -11.65 -26.96
C GLY A 34 -11.97 -11.73 -28.36
N SER A 35 -11.12 -11.98 -29.33
CA SER A 35 -11.51 -12.11 -30.73
C SER A 35 -10.78 -13.28 -31.35
N ILE A 36 -11.51 -14.09 -32.11
CA ILE A 36 -10.99 -15.26 -32.83
C ILE A 36 -11.41 -15.17 -34.28
N ASP A 37 -10.48 -15.48 -35.18
CA ASP A 37 -10.75 -15.76 -36.61
C ASP A 37 -11.31 -17.18 -36.69
N ILE A 38 -12.55 -17.31 -37.19
CA ILE A 38 -13.27 -18.56 -37.30
C ILE A 38 -13.01 -19.30 -38.63
N SER A 39 -12.25 -18.73 -39.56
CA SER A 39 -11.92 -19.35 -40.86
C SER A 39 -11.13 -20.69 -40.71
N ALA A 40 -10.48 -20.88 -39.58
CA ALA A 40 -9.73 -22.12 -39.29
C ALA A 40 -10.60 -23.28 -38.79
N TYR A 41 -11.89 -23.05 -38.55
CA TYR A 41 -12.83 -24.05 -38.02
C TYR A 41 -13.74 -24.58 -39.09
N SER A 42 -14.26 -25.82 -38.93
CA SER A 42 -15.11 -26.49 -39.90
C SER A 42 -16.45 -25.79 -40.11
N SER A 43 -17.09 -25.41 -38.99
CA SER A 43 -18.23 -24.53 -38.95
C SER A 43 -18.34 -23.89 -37.56
N PHE A 44 -18.92 -22.67 -37.50
CA PHE A 44 -19.15 -22.03 -36.21
C PHE A 44 -20.10 -22.81 -35.31
N GLU A 45 -21.16 -23.39 -35.86
CA GLU A 45 -22.17 -24.10 -35.10
C GLU A 45 -21.64 -25.40 -34.50
N GLU A 46 -20.80 -26.16 -35.25
CA GLU A 46 -20.19 -27.39 -34.78
C GLU A 46 -19.09 -27.12 -33.72
N ASP A 47 -18.28 -26.07 -33.94
CA ASP A 47 -17.12 -25.76 -33.12
C ASP A 47 -17.40 -24.67 -32.07
N LYS A 48 -18.66 -24.21 -31.93
CA LYS A 48 -19.06 -23.05 -31.08
C LYS A 48 -18.47 -23.10 -29.67
N ASN A 49 -18.52 -24.25 -29.01
CA ASN A 49 -18.01 -24.39 -27.64
C ASN A 49 -16.49 -24.16 -27.58
N ILE A 50 -15.75 -24.69 -28.56
CA ILE A 50 -14.29 -24.56 -28.64
C ILE A 50 -13.94 -23.10 -28.91
N ILE A 51 -14.58 -22.48 -29.88
CA ILE A 51 -14.39 -21.08 -30.28
C ILE A 51 -14.70 -20.16 -29.10
N THR A 52 -15.82 -20.40 -28.37
CA THR A 52 -16.20 -19.60 -27.21
C THR A 52 -15.18 -19.71 -26.10
N GLU A 53 -14.71 -20.90 -25.76
CA GLU A 53 -13.71 -21.09 -24.71
C GLU A 53 -12.35 -20.47 -25.07
N GLU A 54 -11.94 -20.53 -26.32
CA GLU A 54 -10.72 -19.88 -26.79
C GLU A 54 -10.83 -18.35 -26.79
N ALA A 55 -11.96 -17.81 -27.28
CA ALA A 55 -12.23 -16.36 -27.24
C ALA A 55 -12.26 -15.87 -25.79
N LYS A 56 -12.93 -16.60 -24.90
CA LYS A 56 -12.99 -16.32 -23.45
C LYS A 56 -11.58 -16.30 -22.81
N LYS A 57 -10.72 -17.22 -23.17
CA LYS A 57 -9.33 -17.27 -22.70
C LYS A 57 -8.54 -16.02 -23.10
N ILE A 58 -8.73 -15.55 -24.34
CA ILE A 58 -8.13 -14.32 -24.85
C ILE A 58 -8.71 -13.12 -24.10
N ALA A 59 -10.03 -13.06 -23.93
CA ALA A 59 -10.73 -11.99 -23.22
C ALA A 59 -10.23 -11.86 -21.77
N CYS A 60 -10.12 -12.97 -21.04
CA CYS A 60 -9.58 -13.00 -19.69
C CYS A 60 -8.15 -12.46 -19.61
N LYS A 61 -7.27 -12.90 -20.52
CA LYS A 61 -5.90 -12.37 -20.56
C LYS A 61 -5.85 -10.87 -20.87
N ASN A 62 -6.77 -10.37 -21.68
CA ASN A 62 -6.86 -8.96 -22.00
C ASN A 62 -7.41 -8.15 -20.81
N ALA A 63 -8.36 -8.70 -20.03
CA ALA A 63 -8.78 -8.10 -18.75
C ALA A 63 -7.59 -7.99 -17.77
N LEU A 64 -6.80 -9.06 -17.62
CA LEU A 64 -5.59 -9.03 -16.81
C LEU A 64 -4.59 -7.96 -17.27
N LYS A 65 -4.37 -7.82 -18.58
CA LYS A 65 -3.49 -6.77 -19.14
C LYS A 65 -3.98 -5.36 -18.81
N LYS A 66 -5.31 -5.13 -18.88
CA LYS A 66 -5.90 -3.84 -18.49
C LYS A 66 -5.67 -3.56 -17.01
N TYR A 67 -5.92 -4.54 -16.15
CA TYR A 67 -5.63 -4.40 -14.72
C TYR A 67 -4.14 -4.08 -14.47
N VAL A 68 -3.22 -4.78 -15.13
CA VAL A 68 -1.77 -4.52 -15.02
C VAL A 68 -1.40 -3.12 -15.52
N SER A 69 -2.16 -2.55 -16.46
CA SER A 69 -1.92 -1.17 -16.93
C SER A 69 -2.16 -0.11 -15.84
N THR A 70 -2.93 -0.44 -14.79
CA THR A 70 -3.17 0.45 -13.64
C THR A 70 -2.05 0.40 -12.59
N PHE A 71 -1.06 -0.48 -12.75
CA PHE A 71 0.02 -0.64 -11.80
C PHE A 71 0.93 0.59 -11.78
N THR A 72 1.42 0.91 -10.58
CA THR A 72 2.55 1.83 -10.41
C THR A 72 3.78 1.27 -11.13
N ILE A 73 4.73 2.13 -11.48
CA ILE A 73 5.97 1.75 -12.16
C ILE A 73 6.68 0.61 -11.44
N ASP A 74 6.79 0.68 -10.11
CA ASP A 74 7.47 -0.34 -9.30
C ASP A 74 6.69 -1.67 -9.28
N LYS A 75 5.37 -1.62 -9.15
CA LYS A 75 4.52 -2.80 -9.20
C LYS A 75 4.61 -3.47 -10.58
N LYS A 76 4.66 -2.66 -11.66
CA LYS A 76 4.82 -3.15 -13.03
C LYS A 76 6.18 -3.82 -13.25
N LYS A 77 7.27 -3.19 -12.81
CA LYS A 77 8.62 -3.79 -12.87
C LYS A 77 8.67 -5.17 -12.17
N ASN A 78 7.98 -5.31 -11.03
CA ASN A 78 7.92 -6.58 -10.33
C ASN A 78 7.03 -7.61 -11.05
N TYR A 79 5.91 -7.16 -11.62
CA TYR A 79 5.05 -8.01 -12.44
C TYR A 79 5.81 -8.55 -13.66
N ASP A 80 6.58 -7.73 -14.37
CA ASP A 80 7.34 -8.15 -15.55
C ASP A 80 8.32 -9.29 -15.25
N LYS A 81 8.86 -9.38 -14.02
CA LYS A 81 9.73 -10.48 -13.58
C LYS A 81 9.02 -11.84 -13.49
N ILE A 82 7.71 -11.85 -13.24
CA ILE A 82 6.90 -13.06 -13.06
C ILE A 82 5.71 -13.15 -14.01
N LYS A 83 5.65 -12.26 -14.99
CA LYS A 83 4.57 -12.13 -15.97
C LYS A 83 4.20 -13.49 -16.58
N SER A 84 5.18 -14.21 -17.10
CA SER A 84 4.97 -15.50 -17.74
C SER A 84 4.32 -16.54 -16.80
N LYS A 85 4.66 -16.52 -15.50
CA LYS A 85 4.07 -17.40 -14.48
C LYS A 85 2.60 -17.03 -14.21
N ILE A 86 2.30 -15.72 -14.09
CA ILE A 86 0.93 -15.25 -13.84
C ILE A 86 0.05 -15.49 -15.07
N GLU A 87 0.51 -15.12 -16.26
CA GLU A 87 -0.25 -15.28 -17.50
C GLU A 87 -0.51 -16.75 -17.87
N LYS A 88 0.42 -17.65 -17.54
CA LYS A 88 0.23 -19.10 -17.73
C LYS A 88 -0.83 -19.67 -16.79
N ASN A 89 -0.90 -19.15 -15.56
CA ASN A 89 -1.80 -19.63 -14.50
C ASN A 89 -2.85 -18.56 -14.14
N TYR A 90 -3.33 -17.77 -15.09
CA TYR A 90 -4.21 -16.65 -14.83
C TYR A 90 -5.49 -17.04 -14.06
N SER A 91 -6.02 -18.24 -14.27
CA SER A 91 -7.19 -18.76 -13.57
C SER A 91 -7.00 -18.93 -12.06
N SER A 92 -5.76 -18.95 -11.56
CA SER A 92 -5.47 -18.94 -10.11
C SER A 92 -5.61 -17.54 -9.50
N TYR A 93 -5.57 -16.50 -10.32
CA TYR A 93 -5.56 -15.10 -9.91
C TYR A 93 -6.84 -14.34 -10.26
N MET A 94 -7.71 -14.94 -11.08
CA MET A 94 -8.93 -14.29 -11.53
C MET A 94 -9.98 -15.31 -11.97
N VAL A 95 -11.24 -14.89 -11.88
CA VAL A 95 -12.41 -15.64 -12.34
C VAL A 95 -13.10 -14.87 -13.45
N CYS A 96 -13.27 -15.49 -14.63
CA CYS A 96 -13.89 -14.91 -15.83
C CYS A 96 -15.11 -15.75 -16.22
N ASN A 97 -16.16 -15.74 -15.42
CA ASN A 97 -17.30 -16.61 -15.66
C ASN A 97 -18.47 -15.91 -16.33
N GLU A 98 -18.51 -14.58 -16.29
CA GLU A 98 -19.60 -13.80 -16.82
C GLU A 98 -19.27 -13.31 -18.25
N ILE A 99 -20.04 -13.75 -19.22
CA ILE A 99 -20.03 -13.22 -20.59
C ILE A 99 -21.03 -12.06 -20.61
N ILE A 100 -20.53 -10.87 -20.93
CA ILE A 100 -21.34 -9.65 -21.02
C ILE A 100 -21.93 -9.49 -22.41
N ASP A 101 -21.16 -9.84 -23.42
CA ASP A 101 -21.53 -9.67 -24.83
C ASP A 101 -20.81 -10.67 -25.71
N GLU A 102 -21.48 -11.10 -26.78
CA GLU A 102 -20.88 -11.92 -27.83
C GLU A 102 -21.42 -11.49 -29.20
N SER A 103 -20.57 -11.48 -30.18
CA SER A 103 -20.91 -11.12 -31.55
C SER A 103 -20.17 -11.97 -32.58
N LEU A 104 -20.90 -12.35 -33.62
CA LEU A 104 -20.38 -13.09 -34.77
C LEU A 104 -20.47 -12.18 -36.02
N ASP A 105 -19.33 -11.86 -36.59
CA ASP A 105 -19.23 -11.21 -37.90
C ASP A 105 -18.86 -12.25 -38.96
N VAL A 106 -19.88 -12.69 -39.68
CA VAL A 106 -19.72 -13.72 -40.72
C VAL A 106 -18.93 -13.17 -41.91
N ALA A 107 -19.04 -11.86 -42.19
CA ALA A 107 -18.36 -11.24 -43.33
C ALA A 107 -16.83 -11.15 -43.10
N GLU A 108 -16.43 -10.91 -41.85
CA GLU A 108 -15.02 -10.85 -41.45
C GLU A 108 -14.50 -12.18 -40.90
N ASN A 109 -15.32 -13.26 -40.88
CA ASN A 109 -14.99 -14.52 -40.21
C ASN A 109 -14.50 -14.35 -38.80
N LYS A 110 -15.16 -13.52 -38.01
CA LYS A 110 -14.69 -13.11 -36.70
C LYS A 110 -15.72 -13.33 -35.62
N PHE A 111 -15.35 -14.03 -34.58
CA PHE A 111 -16.15 -14.14 -33.37
C PHE A 111 -15.52 -13.31 -32.25
N GLU A 112 -16.29 -12.49 -31.60
CA GLU A 112 -15.88 -11.63 -30.50
C GLU A 112 -16.70 -11.92 -29.25
N ILE A 113 -16.03 -11.85 -28.10
CA ILE A 113 -16.64 -12.03 -26.79
C ILE A 113 -16.12 -10.97 -25.81
N VAL A 114 -17.00 -10.46 -24.98
CA VAL A 114 -16.63 -9.59 -23.86
C VAL A 114 -16.96 -10.30 -22.55
N VAL A 115 -15.97 -10.43 -21.69
CA VAL A 115 -16.14 -11.05 -20.37
C VAL A 115 -15.91 -10.05 -19.26
N LYS A 116 -16.60 -10.28 -18.13
CA LYS A 116 -16.32 -9.66 -16.85
C LYS A 116 -15.38 -10.57 -16.07
N ALA A 117 -14.27 -10.00 -15.64
CA ALA A 117 -13.26 -10.69 -14.87
C ALA A 117 -13.20 -10.12 -13.45
N ASN A 118 -13.27 -11.01 -12.46
CA ASN A 118 -13.04 -10.70 -11.06
C ASN A 118 -11.59 -11.09 -10.71
N ILE A 119 -10.73 -10.09 -10.52
CA ILE A 119 -9.29 -10.25 -10.30
C ILE A 119 -9.01 -10.23 -8.79
N ASP A 120 -8.36 -11.26 -8.28
CA ASP A 120 -7.91 -11.36 -6.90
C ASP A 120 -6.60 -10.58 -6.73
N GLU A 121 -6.71 -9.30 -6.38
CA GLU A 121 -5.57 -8.42 -6.14
C GLU A 121 -4.64 -8.97 -5.06
N THR A 122 -5.20 -9.59 -4.02
CA THR A 122 -4.42 -10.12 -2.90
C THR A 122 -3.49 -11.24 -3.35
N LYS A 123 -3.98 -12.16 -4.18
CA LYS A 123 -3.15 -13.24 -4.73
C LYS A 123 -2.06 -12.72 -5.66
N ILE A 124 -2.37 -11.72 -6.49
CA ILE A 124 -1.37 -11.09 -7.34
C ILE A 124 -0.30 -10.40 -6.49
N ASP A 125 -0.71 -9.60 -5.49
CA ASP A 125 0.23 -8.92 -4.59
C ASP A 125 1.13 -9.92 -3.84
N GLN A 126 0.57 -11.01 -3.31
CA GLN A 126 1.34 -12.07 -2.67
C GLN A 126 2.35 -12.73 -3.63
N ALA A 127 1.94 -12.98 -4.88
CA ALA A 127 2.84 -13.52 -5.88
C ALA A 127 4.01 -12.57 -6.19
N LEU A 128 3.73 -11.26 -6.27
CA LEU A 128 4.75 -10.22 -6.47
C LEU A 128 5.71 -10.13 -5.28
N ILE A 129 5.19 -10.23 -4.04
CA ILE A 129 5.99 -10.20 -2.81
C ILE A 129 6.90 -11.42 -2.73
N LYS A 130 6.36 -12.63 -2.93
CA LYS A 130 7.12 -13.90 -2.93
C LYS A 130 8.20 -13.98 -4.01
N ALA A 131 8.06 -13.21 -5.08
CA ALA A 131 9.07 -13.14 -6.14
C ALA A 131 10.23 -12.19 -5.81
N SER A 132 10.24 -11.60 -4.61
CA SER A 132 11.27 -10.65 -4.19
C SER A 132 12.66 -11.30 -4.09
N PRO A 133 13.73 -10.55 -4.38
CA PRO A 133 15.10 -11.04 -4.18
C PRO A 133 15.39 -11.40 -2.72
N ILE A 134 14.82 -10.65 -1.76
CA ILE A 134 14.98 -10.92 -0.33
C ILE A 134 14.24 -12.19 0.06
N ALA A 135 12.96 -12.36 -0.36
CA ALA A 135 12.23 -13.59 -0.08
C ALA A 135 12.91 -14.85 -0.63
N LYS A 136 13.58 -14.73 -1.77
CA LYS A 136 14.37 -15.86 -2.35
C LYS A 136 15.68 -16.09 -1.63
N ALA A 137 16.32 -15.04 -1.11
CA ALA A 137 17.56 -15.16 -0.35
C ALA A 137 17.28 -15.69 1.08
N SER A 138 16.07 -15.48 1.60
CA SER A 138 15.66 -15.87 2.95
C SER A 138 15.06 -17.27 3.04
N GLU A 139 15.20 -18.11 1.99
CA GLU A 139 14.83 -19.54 2.11
C GLU A 139 15.63 -20.25 3.22
N ASP A 140 16.83 -19.75 3.56
CA ASP A 140 17.70 -20.26 4.60
C ASP A 140 17.68 -19.39 5.87
N GLU A 141 17.54 -18.05 5.76
CA GLU A 141 17.58 -17.11 6.88
C GLU A 141 16.86 -15.80 6.55
N MET A 142 15.94 -15.37 7.40
CA MET A 142 15.23 -14.09 7.26
C MET A 142 16.14 -12.93 7.64
N SER A 143 15.92 -11.77 7.02
CA SER A 143 16.66 -10.55 7.35
C SER A 143 16.00 -9.80 8.51
N ASP A 144 16.75 -9.48 9.54
CA ASP A 144 16.28 -8.74 10.70
C ASP A 144 15.89 -7.30 10.34
N MET A 145 14.74 -6.87 10.83
CA MET A 145 14.21 -5.53 10.62
C MET A 145 13.61 -4.95 11.90
N VAL A 146 14.01 -3.74 12.26
CA VAL A 146 13.39 -3.00 13.37
C VAL A 146 12.26 -2.13 12.86
N LEU A 147 11.10 -2.17 13.55
CA LEU A 147 9.92 -1.37 13.22
C LEU A 147 9.75 -0.24 14.24
N LEU A 148 9.96 1.01 13.81
CA LEU A 148 9.83 2.24 14.61
C LEU A 148 8.70 3.10 14.03
N MET A 149 7.46 2.63 14.17
CA MET A 149 6.27 3.25 13.60
C MET A 149 5.30 3.62 14.71
N PHE A 150 4.71 4.82 14.62
CA PHE A 150 3.83 5.35 15.64
C PHE A 150 2.50 5.81 15.06
N SER A 151 1.48 5.89 15.91
CA SER A 151 0.23 6.58 15.61
C SER A 151 0.24 7.99 16.14
N ALA A 152 -0.51 8.89 15.51
CA ALA A 152 -0.61 10.28 15.96
C ALA A 152 -1.97 10.89 15.67
N LYS A 153 -2.40 11.80 16.55
CA LYS A 153 -3.55 12.70 16.35
C LYS A 153 -3.04 14.13 16.15
N THR A 154 -3.71 14.90 15.33
CA THR A 154 -3.40 16.33 15.22
C THR A 154 -3.71 17.01 16.56
N LYS A 155 -2.71 17.65 17.16
CA LYS A 155 -2.83 18.38 18.42
C LYS A 155 -3.17 19.85 18.17
N SER A 156 -2.46 20.49 17.25
CA SER A 156 -2.73 21.88 16.87
C SER A 156 -2.26 22.16 15.45
N ILE A 157 -2.93 23.13 14.83
CA ILE A 157 -2.53 23.71 13.55
C ILE A 157 -2.27 25.16 13.82
N LYS A 158 -1.04 25.63 13.61
CA LYS A 158 -0.66 27.05 13.76
C LYS A 158 -0.31 27.56 12.37
N GLN A 159 -0.98 28.65 11.97
CA GLN A 159 -0.53 29.44 10.83
C GLN A 159 0.67 30.28 11.26
N LYS A 160 1.75 30.18 10.53
CA LYS A 160 2.91 31.02 10.69
C LYS A 160 2.97 31.93 9.47
N ASP A 161 2.65 33.20 9.72
CA ASP A 161 2.74 34.25 8.70
C ASP A 161 4.18 34.78 8.69
N ASP A 162 4.95 34.39 7.70
CA ASP A 162 6.26 34.97 7.47
C ASP A 162 6.11 36.15 6.48
N LYS A 163 6.39 37.38 6.94
CA LYS A 163 6.43 38.56 6.08
C LYS A 163 7.71 38.53 5.24
N VAL A 164 7.55 38.32 3.96
CA VAL A 164 8.65 38.42 3.00
C VAL A 164 8.60 39.78 2.36
N THR A 165 9.64 40.61 2.56
CA THR A 165 9.79 41.88 1.86
C THR A 165 10.20 41.58 0.43
N LEU A 166 9.41 42.02 -0.56
CA LEU A 166 9.76 41.90 -1.96
C LEU A 166 11.06 42.68 -2.23
N VAL A 167 12.10 41.97 -2.57
CA VAL A 167 13.31 42.53 -3.15
C VAL A 167 13.22 42.26 -4.64
N ASP A 168 12.88 43.28 -5.40
CA ASP A 168 12.91 43.37 -6.87
C ASP A 168 12.08 42.38 -7.70
N GLU A 169 11.20 42.89 -8.54
CA GLU A 169 10.27 42.23 -9.43
C GLU A 169 10.93 41.40 -10.57
N THR A 170 12.24 41.26 -10.61
CA THR A 170 12.94 40.63 -11.73
C THR A 170 13.40 39.18 -11.51
N LYS A 171 13.13 38.60 -10.35
CA LYS A 171 13.39 37.17 -10.13
C LYS A 171 12.19 36.46 -9.54
N LYS A 172 11.26 36.06 -10.41
CA LYS A 172 10.35 34.96 -10.12
C LYS A 172 11.14 33.68 -10.10
N SER A 173 11.81 33.37 -9.01
CA SER A 173 12.15 32.02 -8.68
C SER A 173 11.06 31.50 -7.76
N VAL A 174 10.14 30.76 -8.32
CA VAL A 174 9.34 29.83 -7.54
C VAL A 174 10.34 28.77 -7.11
N ASP A 175 10.91 28.91 -5.92
CA ASP A 175 11.59 27.82 -5.26
C ASP A 175 10.53 26.82 -4.79
N ILE A 176 9.97 26.11 -5.74
CA ILE A 176 9.46 24.78 -5.49
C ILE A 176 10.75 23.98 -5.27
N GLU A 177 11.10 23.71 -4.03
CA GLU A 177 12.00 22.60 -3.75
C GLU A 177 11.26 21.28 -4.09
N GLN A 178 10.94 21.15 -5.37
CA GLN A 178 10.84 19.85 -6.01
C GLN A 178 12.28 19.38 -6.13
N THR A 179 12.74 18.62 -5.16
CA THR A 179 13.89 17.77 -5.39
C THR A 179 13.43 16.68 -6.35
N GLU A 180 13.28 17.05 -7.62
CA GLU A 180 13.26 16.10 -8.72
C GLU A 180 14.67 15.51 -8.82
N ALA A 181 14.92 14.50 -8.05
CA ALA A 181 16.00 13.58 -8.38
C ALA A 181 15.48 12.72 -9.53
N ILE A 182 15.55 13.26 -10.74
CA ILE A 182 15.43 12.50 -11.97
C ILE A 182 16.69 11.65 -12.05
N THR A 183 16.62 10.46 -11.51
CA THR A 183 17.54 9.40 -11.85
C THR A 183 16.70 8.30 -12.47
N GLU A 184 16.72 8.24 -13.83
CA GLU A 184 16.13 7.17 -14.65
C GLU A 184 14.66 6.84 -14.36
N GLY A 185 13.75 7.80 -14.58
CA GLY A 185 12.32 7.56 -14.75
C GLY A 185 11.51 7.39 -13.46
N GLU A 186 12.01 7.72 -12.31
CA GLU A 186 11.23 7.78 -11.06
C GLU A 186 10.91 9.23 -10.70
N ILE A 187 9.65 9.63 -10.88
CA ILE A 187 9.10 10.84 -10.27
C ILE A 187 8.87 10.51 -8.79
N GLN A 188 9.82 10.84 -7.93
CA GLN A 188 9.56 10.89 -6.49
C GLN A 188 8.81 12.18 -6.20
N ILE A 189 7.49 12.11 -6.18
CA ILE A 189 6.66 13.17 -5.61
C ILE A 189 6.79 13.02 -4.08
N SER A 190 7.77 13.69 -3.49
CA SER A 190 7.71 14.01 -2.07
C SER A 190 6.74 15.18 -1.94
N SER A 191 5.44 14.91 -1.84
CA SER A 191 4.47 15.93 -1.48
C SER A 191 4.60 16.23 0.02
N GLU A 192 5.60 17.00 0.42
CA GLU A 192 5.36 17.97 1.47
C GLU A 192 4.46 19.01 0.81
N THR A 193 3.14 18.86 0.95
CA THR A 193 2.19 19.87 0.52
C THR A 193 2.29 21.00 1.55
N THR A 194 3.30 21.85 1.38
CA THR A 194 3.24 23.20 1.93
C THR A 194 2.38 23.97 0.94
N GLU A 195 1.06 23.98 1.14
CA GLU A 195 0.20 24.93 0.44
C GLU A 195 0.61 26.32 0.92
N THR A 196 1.39 26.99 0.09
CA THR A 196 1.74 28.39 0.31
C THR A 196 0.72 29.22 -0.45
N ASP A 197 -0.31 29.70 0.25
CA ASP A 197 -1.19 30.74 -0.28
C ASP A 197 -0.44 32.05 -0.25
N VAL A 198 -0.10 32.54 -1.44
CA VAL A 198 0.54 33.87 -1.60
C VAL A 198 -0.53 34.90 -1.89
N THR A 199 -0.89 35.68 -0.88
CA THR A 199 -1.73 36.88 -1.05
C THR A 199 -0.85 38.13 -1.11
N SER A 200 -0.86 38.81 -2.27
CA SER A 200 -0.16 40.08 -2.47
C SER A 200 -1.09 41.24 -2.17
N THR A 201 -0.83 41.99 -1.11
CA THR A 201 -1.49 43.26 -0.80
C THR A 201 -0.44 44.33 -0.48
N GLY A 202 -0.34 45.36 -1.35
CA GLY A 202 0.43 46.56 -1.03
C GLY A 202 1.94 46.39 -0.92
N GLY A 203 2.59 45.63 -1.78
CA GLY A 203 4.05 45.54 -1.85
C GLY A 203 4.71 44.54 -0.86
N ASN A 204 3.93 43.85 -0.03
CA ASN A 204 4.43 42.77 0.85
C ASN A 204 3.80 41.45 0.46
N THR A 205 4.60 40.43 0.24
CA THR A 205 4.14 39.06 0.08
C THR A 205 4.11 38.38 1.45
N VAL A 206 2.96 37.88 1.88
CA VAL A 206 2.83 37.09 3.10
C VAL A 206 2.75 35.62 2.66
N SER A 207 3.72 34.82 3.00
CA SER A 207 3.63 33.41 2.90
C SER A 207 3.12 32.84 4.23
N SER A 208 2.00 32.13 4.22
CA SER A 208 1.52 31.42 5.40
C SER A 208 1.96 29.97 5.30
N SER A 209 2.66 29.48 6.31
CA SER A 209 2.97 28.07 6.43
C SER A 209 2.19 27.48 7.61
N GLU A 210 1.54 26.34 7.39
CA GLU A 210 0.89 25.61 8.48
C GLU A 210 1.92 24.75 9.22
N VAL A 211 2.06 24.99 10.52
CA VAL A 211 2.83 24.11 11.41
C VAL A 211 1.85 23.21 12.13
N ILE A 212 1.83 21.93 11.75
CA ILE A 212 0.99 20.93 12.39
C ILE A 212 1.80 20.23 13.47
N THR A 213 1.28 20.27 14.71
CA THR A 213 1.82 19.48 15.81
C THR A 213 0.95 18.26 16.08
N TYR A 214 1.57 17.20 16.56
CA TYR A 214 0.91 15.91 16.78
C TYR A 214 1.00 15.48 18.23
N GLU A 215 -0.01 14.75 18.67
CA GLU A 215 0.06 13.90 19.86
C GLU A 215 0.39 12.49 19.40
N VAL A 216 1.64 12.08 19.60
CA VAL A 216 2.16 10.78 19.17
C VAL A 216 1.93 9.75 20.28
N SER A 217 1.47 8.58 19.91
CA SER A 217 1.12 7.50 20.84
C SER A 217 1.53 6.14 20.28
N ASP A 218 1.86 5.23 21.16
CA ASP A 218 2.12 3.80 20.90
C ASP A 218 0.91 2.89 21.14
N ILE A 219 -0.21 3.45 21.64
CA ILE A 219 -1.43 2.66 21.95
C ILE A 219 -1.88 1.75 20.79
N TYR A 220 -1.58 2.12 19.55
CA TYR A 220 -1.97 1.36 18.36
C TYR A 220 -0.80 0.63 17.70
N ASN A 221 0.36 0.51 18.35
CA ASN A 221 1.54 -0.14 17.77
C ASN A 221 1.28 -1.60 17.41
N GLU A 222 0.56 -2.34 18.26
CA GLU A 222 0.14 -3.71 17.95
C GLU A 222 -0.69 -3.80 16.64
N SER A 223 -1.54 -2.82 16.37
CA SER A 223 -2.31 -2.78 15.13
C SER A 223 -1.46 -2.43 13.91
N ILE A 224 -0.42 -1.62 14.09
CA ILE A 224 0.57 -1.31 13.04
C ILE A 224 1.35 -2.57 12.73
N GLU A 225 1.90 -3.22 13.75
CA GLU A 225 2.67 -4.44 13.61
C GLU A 225 1.85 -5.57 12.99
N ALA A 226 0.65 -5.86 13.52
CA ALA A 226 -0.26 -6.86 12.97
C ALA A 226 -0.64 -6.58 11.50
N GLY A 227 -0.63 -5.32 11.07
CA GLY A 227 -0.83 -4.95 9.67
C GLY A 227 0.39 -5.20 8.78
N MET A 228 1.60 -5.15 9.33
CA MET A 228 2.84 -5.24 8.56
C MET A 228 3.47 -6.64 8.57
N ILE A 229 3.36 -7.37 9.69
CA ILE A 229 4.12 -8.58 9.95
C ILE A 229 3.95 -9.65 8.88
N GLU A 230 2.73 -9.96 8.46
CA GLU A 230 2.47 -11.00 7.44
C GLU A 230 3.15 -10.65 6.10
N ILE A 231 3.11 -9.37 5.71
CA ILE A 231 3.66 -8.91 4.45
C ILE A 231 5.18 -8.88 4.49
N LEU A 232 5.75 -8.40 5.59
CA LEU A 232 7.19 -8.31 5.77
C LEU A 232 7.81 -9.71 5.91
N ASN A 233 7.19 -10.62 6.70
CA ASN A 233 7.64 -12.00 6.80
C ASN A 233 7.56 -12.73 5.44
N THR A 234 6.47 -12.53 4.68
CA THR A 234 6.36 -13.09 3.31
C THR A 234 7.45 -12.54 2.38
N ALA A 235 7.92 -11.31 2.64
CA ALA A 235 9.01 -10.68 1.89
C ALA A 235 10.41 -11.09 2.36
N GLY A 236 10.52 -11.87 3.43
CA GLY A 236 11.78 -12.39 3.96
C GLY A 236 12.39 -11.55 5.08
N PHE A 237 11.57 -10.78 5.81
CA PHE A 237 12.01 -10.04 6.99
C PHE A 237 11.47 -10.67 8.26
N GLU A 238 12.29 -10.72 9.31
CA GLU A 238 11.91 -10.98 10.68
C GLU A 238 11.87 -9.66 11.46
N LEU A 239 10.75 -9.40 12.17
CA LEU A 239 10.60 -8.17 12.94
C LEU A 239 11.21 -8.35 14.33
N ILE A 240 12.11 -7.43 14.68
CA ILE A 240 12.75 -7.33 15.99
C ILE A 240 12.09 -6.17 16.76
N ASP A 241 11.73 -6.41 18.02
CA ASP A 241 11.19 -5.36 18.89
C ASP A 241 12.29 -4.33 19.22
N GLY A 242 11.93 -3.04 19.14
CA GLY A 242 12.83 -1.95 19.52
C GLY A 242 13.22 -1.97 21.00
N GLY A 243 12.41 -2.55 21.87
CA GLY A 243 12.70 -2.76 23.29
C GLY A 243 13.84 -3.74 23.52
N ASP A 244 13.96 -4.78 22.69
CA ASP A 244 15.05 -5.76 22.77
C ASP A 244 16.42 -5.18 22.37
N LEU A 245 16.43 -3.96 21.81
CA LEU A 245 17.61 -3.28 21.29
C LEU A 245 18.04 -2.04 22.08
N ASP A 246 17.57 -1.89 23.32
CA ASP A 246 17.83 -0.71 24.17
C ASP A 246 17.53 0.62 23.46
N LEU A 247 16.41 0.69 22.71
CA LEU A 247 16.01 1.88 21.93
C LEU A 247 14.96 2.76 22.64
N GLU A 248 14.63 2.52 23.90
CA GLU A 248 13.55 3.22 24.62
C GLU A 248 13.76 4.73 24.65
N GLU A 249 14.99 5.20 24.97
CA GLU A 249 15.31 6.64 24.97
C GLU A 249 15.14 7.26 23.57
N GLN A 250 15.57 6.54 22.54
CA GLN A 250 15.43 6.98 21.14
C GLN A 250 13.96 7.00 20.73
N ILE A 251 13.17 6.03 21.14
CA ILE A 251 11.74 5.94 20.86
C ILE A 251 11.01 7.15 21.48
N GLU A 252 11.29 7.49 22.74
CA GLU A 252 10.69 8.66 23.39
C GLU A 252 11.10 9.97 22.69
N THR A 253 12.37 10.08 22.30
CA THR A 253 12.85 11.25 21.56
C THR A 253 12.23 11.32 20.14
N MET A 254 12.01 10.18 19.48
CA MET A 254 11.28 10.11 18.21
C MET A 254 9.85 10.60 18.36
N LYS A 255 9.14 10.20 19.40
CA LYS A 255 7.76 10.65 19.68
C LYS A 255 7.72 12.17 19.86
N SER A 256 8.68 12.73 20.61
CA SER A 256 8.81 14.19 20.79
C SER A 256 9.05 14.91 19.45
N ASP A 257 10.04 14.46 18.67
CA ASP A 257 10.38 15.08 17.38
C ASP A 257 9.20 15.02 16.39
N TYR A 258 8.55 13.86 16.27
CA TYR A 258 7.34 13.73 15.44
C TYR A 258 6.20 14.60 15.96
N GLY A 259 6.05 14.71 17.30
CA GLY A 259 5.03 15.55 17.91
C GLY A 259 5.20 17.03 17.60
N GLU A 260 6.43 17.53 17.64
CA GLU A 260 6.73 18.96 17.49
C GLU A 260 6.90 19.38 16.03
N GLN A 261 7.50 18.53 15.20
CA GLN A 261 7.96 18.89 13.85
C GLN A 261 7.38 18.02 12.75
N GLY A 262 6.63 16.95 13.08
CA GLY A 262 6.14 15.96 12.11
C GLY A 262 7.25 15.13 11.44
N LYS A 263 8.52 15.32 11.83
CA LYS A 263 9.70 14.67 11.27
C LYS A 263 10.79 14.50 12.32
N LEU A 264 11.69 13.53 12.11
CA LEU A 264 12.82 13.30 12.99
C LEU A 264 13.96 14.29 12.75
N SER A 265 14.53 14.80 13.85
CA SER A 265 15.76 15.60 13.80
C SER A 265 16.97 14.73 13.35
N LYS A 266 17.98 15.40 12.81
CA LYS A 266 19.23 14.73 12.37
C LYS A 266 19.95 14.03 13.54
N ALA A 267 19.85 14.57 14.77
CA ALA A 267 20.46 14.01 15.96
C ALA A 267 19.82 12.64 16.30
N VAL A 268 18.50 12.59 16.37
CA VAL A 268 17.73 11.37 16.65
C VAL A 268 17.98 10.32 15.57
N GLN A 269 17.91 10.68 14.29
CA GLN A 269 18.22 9.75 13.19
C GLN A 269 19.63 9.19 13.29
N LYS A 270 20.62 9.97 13.74
CA LYS A 270 22.00 9.50 13.92
C LYS A 270 22.12 8.54 15.10
N SER A 271 21.45 8.81 16.21
CA SER A 271 21.42 7.95 17.39
C SER A 271 20.80 6.58 17.07
N ILE A 272 19.60 6.55 16.47
CA ILE A 272 18.93 5.32 16.02
C ILE A 272 19.84 4.48 15.14
N LYS A 273 20.43 5.12 14.10
CA LYS A 273 21.32 4.42 13.15
C LYS A 273 22.55 3.83 13.83
N LYS A 274 23.05 4.48 14.87
CA LYS A 274 24.20 3.99 15.62
C LYS A 274 23.81 2.75 16.45
N ASN A 275 22.71 2.79 17.19
CA ASN A 275 22.26 1.69 18.04
C ASN A 275 21.86 0.47 17.21
N ILE A 276 21.01 0.63 16.18
CA ILE A 276 20.64 -0.49 15.30
C ILE A 276 21.88 -1.10 14.60
N ALA A 277 22.88 -0.29 14.25
CA ALA A 277 24.09 -0.79 13.59
C ALA A 277 25.01 -1.57 14.53
N SER A 278 24.93 -1.39 15.86
CA SER A 278 25.68 -2.18 16.85
C SER A 278 25.16 -3.60 16.99
N GLU A 279 23.88 -3.82 16.69
CA GLU A 279 23.23 -5.12 16.73
C GLU A 279 23.27 -5.88 15.39
N GLU A 280 24.12 -5.45 14.46
CA GLU A 280 24.28 -6.06 13.13
C GLU A 280 23.04 -6.04 12.22
N ILE A 281 21.95 -5.44 12.67
CA ILE A 281 20.69 -5.33 11.91
C ILE A 281 20.89 -4.43 10.69
N SER A 282 20.44 -4.91 9.55
CA SER A 282 20.64 -4.24 8.24
C SER A 282 19.47 -3.38 7.80
N PHE A 283 18.28 -3.58 8.36
CA PHE A 283 17.07 -2.86 7.99
C PHE A 283 16.36 -2.25 9.18
N TYR A 284 15.80 -1.06 9.00
CA TYR A 284 14.78 -0.55 9.91
C TYR A 284 13.75 0.29 9.15
N MET A 285 12.53 0.31 9.66
CA MET A 285 11.45 1.13 9.14
C MET A 285 11.04 2.16 10.19
N GLN A 286 10.87 3.41 9.79
CA GLN A 286 10.42 4.48 10.68
C GLN A 286 9.29 5.27 10.04
N GLY A 287 8.34 5.77 10.85
CA GLY A 287 7.27 6.59 10.32
C GLY A 287 6.14 6.87 11.30
N ILE A 288 5.12 7.57 10.80
CA ILE A 288 3.97 8.01 11.59
C ILE A 288 2.67 7.87 10.80
N PHE A 289 1.65 7.32 11.46
CA PHE A 289 0.28 7.22 10.99
C PHE A 289 -0.58 8.27 11.65
N LYS A 290 -1.20 9.15 10.85
CA LYS A 290 -2.11 10.18 11.33
C LYS A 290 -3.53 9.63 11.40
N ILE A 291 -4.12 9.65 12.58
CA ILE A 291 -5.54 9.38 12.80
C ILE A 291 -6.30 10.66 12.43
N GLY A 292 -7.13 10.56 11.41
CA GLY A 292 -7.90 11.68 10.86
C GLY A 292 -9.33 11.77 11.37
N SER A 293 -10.25 12.17 10.47
CA SER A 293 -11.66 12.38 10.79
C SER A 293 -12.35 11.12 11.31
N GLN A 294 -13.27 11.34 12.24
CA GLN A 294 -14.16 10.33 12.82
C GLN A 294 -15.58 10.66 12.39
N GLU A 295 -16.26 9.70 11.76
CA GLU A 295 -17.58 9.85 11.20
C GLU A 295 -18.47 8.69 11.62
N VAL A 296 -19.78 8.83 11.42
CA VAL A 296 -20.75 7.74 11.55
C VAL A 296 -21.34 7.49 10.17
N ASP A 297 -21.22 6.26 9.71
CA ASP A 297 -21.87 5.80 8.47
C ASP A 297 -23.39 5.81 8.69
N SER A 298 -24.09 6.72 8.02
CA SER A 298 -25.54 6.90 8.20
C SER A 298 -26.37 5.70 7.77
N ALA A 299 -25.87 4.88 6.87
CA ALA A 299 -26.57 3.70 6.38
C ALA A 299 -26.44 2.50 7.33
N THR A 300 -25.29 2.35 7.98
CA THR A 300 -24.98 1.17 8.82
C THR A 300 -24.89 1.48 10.31
N GLY A 301 -24.80 2.76 10.70
CA GLY A 301 -24.53 3.21 12.08
C GLY A 301 -23.12 2.92 12.58
N LEU A 302 -22.26 2.33 11.75
CA LEU A 302 -20.88 2.03 12.12
C LEU A 302 -20.05 3.31 12.25
N LYS A 303 -19.08 3.27 13.15
CA LYS A 303 -18.05 4.30 13.26
C LYS A 303 -17.04 4.12 12.12
N VAL A 304 -16.67 5.21 11.48
CA VAL A 304 -15.71 5.24 10.37
C VAL A 304 -14.58 6.19 10.75
N VAL A 305 -13.34 5.74 10.57
CA VAL A 305 -12.14 6.55 10.84
C VAL A 305 -11.23 6.49 9.63
N ASN A 306 -10.69 7.66 9.25
CA ASN A 306 -9.65 7.76 8.25
C ASN A 306 -8.28 7.73 8.92
N VAL A 307 -7.36 6.93 8.41
CA VAL A 307 -5.95 6.93 8.81
C VAL A 307 -5.10 7.14 7.57
N SER A 308 -4.12 8.03 7.67
CA SER A 308 -3.15 8.29 6.60
C SER A 308 -1.73 8.15 7.11
N VAL A 309 -0.81 7.67 6.26
CA VAL A 309 0.61 7.74 6.58
C VAL A 309 1.14 9.12 6.22
N VAL A 310 1.70 9.83 7.21
CA VAL A 310 2.36 11.12 6.99
C VAL A 310 3.68 10.89 6.25
N SER A 311 4.51 10.02 6.80
CA SER A 311 5.71 9.53 6.12
C SER A 311 6.12 8.20 6.73
N ALA A 312 6.55 7.27 5.88
CA ALA A 312 7.17 6.03 6.28
C ALA A 312 8.42 5.83 5.42
N LYS A 313 9.54 5.50 6.05
CA LYS A 313 10.84 5.31 5.38
C LYS A 313 11.44 3.99 5.80
N MET A 314 11.87 3.19 4.83
CA MET A 314 12.69 2.01 5.07
C MET A 314 14.14 2.35 4.79
N MET A 315 14.98 2.05 5.76
CA MET A 315 16.42 2.31 5.73
C MET A 315 17.17 0.99 5.63
N HIS A 316 18.22 0.97 4.85
CA HIS A 316 19.08 -0.20 4.66
C HIS A 316 20.55 0.19 4.77
N LYS A 317 21.31 -0.63 5.50
CA LYS A 317 22.76 -0.56 5.62
C LYS A 317 23.37 -1.78 4.93
N ARG A 318 23.97 -1.59 3.79
CA ARG A 318 24.70 -2.68 3.10
C ARG A 318 25.85 -3.17 3.97
N GLU A 319 26.02 -4.47 3.99
CA GLU A 319 27.17 -5.10 4.60
C GLU A 319 28.51 -4.45 4.13
N GLY A 320 29.43 -4.22 5.06
CA GLY A 320 30.70 -3.55 4.78
C GLY A 320 30.61 -2.05 4.44
N LYS A 321 29.40 -1.43 4.46
CA LYS A 321 29.24 0.02 4.24
C LYS A 321 28.97 0.77 5.54
N LYS A 322 29.52 2.01 5.62
CA LYS A 322 29.35 2.88 6.80
C LYS A 322 28.04 3.63 6.84
N PHE A 323 27.29 3.71 5.72
CA PHE A 323 26.18 4.62 5.58
C PHE A 323 24.86 3.89 5.37
N TRP A 324 23.83 4.33 6.10
CA TRP A 324 22.43 3.99 5.87
C TRP A 324 21.89 4.74 4.67
N LYS A 325 21.11 4.07 3.83
CA LYS A 325 20.39 4.68 2.71
C LYS A 325 18.89 4.47 2.86
N SER A 326 18.09 5.47 2.52
CA SER A 326 16.65 5.29 2.33
C SER A 326 16.43 4.47 1.04
N VAL A 327 15.82 3.31 1.19
CA VAL A 327 15.57 2.39 0.08
C VAL A 327 14.13 2.43 -0.39
N ALA A 328 13.20 2.80 0.48
CA ALA A 328 11.80 3.03 0.14
C ALA A 328 11.21 4.14 1.01
N THR A 329 10.29 4.91 0.44
CA THR A 329 9.51 5.93 1.14
C THR A 329 8.07 5.86 0.67
N VAL A 330 7.11 5.94 1.61
CA VAL A 330 5.67 6.01 1.34
C VAL A 330 5.09 7.17 2.14
N ALA A 331 4.28 8.00 1.50
CA ALA A 331 3.57 9.11 2.12
C ALA A 331 2.17 9.24 1.50
N GLY A 332 1.26 9.91 2.20
CA GLY A 332 -0.08 10.23 1.69
C GLY A 332 -1.02 9.05 1.50
N ASN A 333 -0.60 7.82 1.82
CA ASN A 333 -1.47 6.66 1.73
C ASN A 333 -2.55 6.72 2.81
N GLN A 334 -3.81 6.60 2.42
CA GLN A 334 -4.96 6.71 3.32
C GLN A 334 -5.83 5.47 3.24
N ARG A 335 -6.38 5.05 4.40
CA ARG A 335 -7.35 3.96 4.52
C ARG A 335 -8.45 4.32 5.49
N LYS A 336 -9.64 3.79 5.22
CA LYS A 336 -10.82 3.89 6.09
C LYS A 336 -10.99 2.58 6.85
N GLY A 337 -11.19 2.69 8.16
CA GLY A 337 -11.61 1.58 9.01
C GLY A 337 -13.04 1.78 9.48
N LYS A 338 -13.77 0.68 9.61
CA LYS A 338 -15.13 0.64 10.17
C LYS A 338 -15.15 -0.21 11.42
N GLY A 339 -15.98 0.15 12.39
CA GLY A 339 -16.17 -0.61 13.63
C GLY A 339 -17.41 -0.19 14.37
N THR A 340 -17.80 -0.96 15.38
CA THR A 340 -18.94 -0.63 16.26
C THR A 340 -18.57 0.50 17.23
N THR A 341 -17.29 0.63 17.57
CA THR A 341 -16.70 1.72 18.35
C THR A 341 -15.65 2.47 17.53
N TYR A 342 -15.29 3.68 17.97
CA TYR A 342 -14.20 4.43 17.33
C TYR A 342 -12.85 3.74 17.47
N ASP A 343 -12.55 3.14 18.62
CA ASP A 343 -11.28 2.41 18.82
C ASP A 343 -11.16 1.22 17.87
N GLN A 344 -12.25 0.46 17.68
CA GLN A 344 -12.28 -0.63 16.70
C GLN A 344 -12.08 -0.10 15.27
N ALA A 345 -12.74 1.03 14.93
CA ALA A 345 -12.58 1.65 13.61
C ALA A 345 -11.14 2.16 13.40
N ILE A 346 -10.50 2.76 14.43
CA ILE A 346 -9.11 3.20 14.39
C ILE A 346 -8.18 2.01 14.18
N ASN A 347 -8.30 0.94 15.00
CA ASN A 347 -7.47 -0.25 14.87
C ASN A 347 -7.57 -0.87 13.46
N ASN A 348 -8.80 -0.98 12.93
CA ASN A 348 -9.01 -1.50 11.59
C ASN A 348 -8.40 -0.59 10.51
N ALA A 349 -8.55 0.74 10.64
CA ALA A 349 -7.98 1.70 9.70
C ALA A 349 -6.44 1.68 9.71
N ILE A 350 -5.84 1.65 10.90
CA ILE A 350 -4.38 1.57 11.09
C ILE A 350 -3.85 0.29 10.47
N ARG A 351 -4.44 -0.87 10.79
CA ARG A 351 -4.03 -2.16 10.23
C ARG A 351 -4.08 -2.15 8.70
N LEU A 352 -5.17 -1.69 8.10
CA LEU A 352 -5.29 -1.58 6.64
C LEU A 352 -4.27 -0.62 6.03
N CYS A 353 -4.02 0.52 6.69
CA CYS A 353 -3.03 1.48 6.24
C CYS A 353 -1.61 0.91 6.34
N ALA A 354 -1.28 0.24 7.45
CA ALA A 354 -0.01 -0.44 7.68
C ALA A 354 0.26 -1.55 6.65
N GLN A 355 -0.74 -2.38 6.36
CA GLN A 355 -0.66 -3.39 5.28
C GLN A 355 -0.34 -2.74 3.93
N SER A 356 -1.02 -1.64 3.61
CA SER A 356 -0.80 -0.94 2.34
C SER A 356 0.60 -0.33 2.26
N VAL A 357 1.11 0.22 3.37
CA VAL A 357 2.48 0.76 3.47
C VAL A 357 3.51 -0.36 3.30
N ALA A 358 3.36 -1.46 4.03
CA ALA A 358 4.28 -2.61 3.93
C ALA A 358 4.34 -3.14 2.49
N LYS A 359 3.18 -3.34 1.83
CA LYS A 359 3.12 -3.75 0.42
C LYS A 359 3.89 -2.81 -0.50
N GLN A 360 3.68 -1.51 -0.38
CA GLN A 360 4.38 -0.51 -1.21
C GLN A 360 5.89 -0.47 -0.92
N MET A 361 6.29 -0.58 0.35
CA MET A 361 7.71 -0.62 0.74
C MET A 361 8.41 -1.82 0.10
N VAL A 362 7.81 -3.02 0.22
CA VAL A 362 8.35 -4.24 -0.39
C VAL A 362 8.39 -4.13 -1.91
N GLN A 363 7.35 -3.59 -2.54
CA GLN A 363 7.33 -3.38 -4.00
C GLN A 363 8.49 -2.48 -4.47
N LYS A 364 8.72 -1.36 -3.76
CA LYS A 364 9.83 -0.43 -4.07
C LYS A 364 11.20 -1.08 -3.85
N LEU A 365 11.33 -1.87 -2.79
CA LEU A 365 12.56 -2.61 -2.49
C LEU A 365 12.87 -3.63 -3.60
N ASN A 366 11.86 -4.39 -4.00
CA ASN A 366 11.96 -5.41 -5.05
C ASN A 366 12.27 -4.80 -6.42
N ALA A 367 11.68 -3.63 -6.73
CA ALA A 367 11.96 -2.91 -7.97
C ALA A 367 13.43 -2.45 -8.07
N LYS A 368 14.05 -2.16 -6.91
CA LYS A 368 15.48 -1.79 -6.81
C LYS A 368 16.43 -3.00 -6.77
N GLY A 369 15.91 -4.21 -6.68
CA GLY A 369 16.70 -5.44 -6.63
C GLY A 369 17.58 -5.54 -5.37
N ILE A 370 17.16 -4.93 -4.25
CA ILE A 370 17.87 -4.99 -2.97
C ILE A 370 17.68 -6.39 -2.39
N LYS A 371 18.78 -6.98 -1.96
CA LYS A 371 18.85 -8.31 -1.32
C LYS A 371 19.23 -8.14 0.13
#